data_7d7d50c91fb2b969ce6a9e811f8198b1
#
_entry.id   7d7d50c91fb2b969ce6a9e811f8198b1
#
_cell.length_a   1.000
_cell.length_b   1.000
_cell.length_c   1.000
_cell.angle_alpha   90.00
_cell.angle_beta   90.00
_cell.angle_gamma   90.00
#
_symmetry.space_group_name_H-M   'P 1'
#
loop_
_entity.id
_entity.type
_entity.pdbx_description
1 polymer ?
#
loop_
_entity_poly.entity_id
_entity_poly.type
_entity_poly.pdbx_seq_one_letter_code
_entity_poly.pdbx_strand_id
1 'polypeptide(L)'
;MRGTILCAVLGGLSGACVRPDKAPATSDTTAARPETTAAAAPSAPTSPPAPTPSSTATKVATVQGFLAPESVLHDSTQDIYFVSNINGSPTAKDNNGFISRVRPDGAVENLKFIEGGRSGVTLNAPKGLALEGDTLWVADIDVVRAFDAKTGALIDTVSLAKLGAVFLNDIVVGLTGALYITDTGIRFDDVGNVLHPGPDRVFRVGPDRAVTQAIRGDTLGRPNGIALDPVGKRFIIVEFGGRYVLAWKPGDKAPSVVAKGPGGFGGVVVAGGRILVSSGADSSVSSYETGQQVKLISGVPGPADIGYDAKRNRLLIPVLPGNRVEIWQLP
;
A
#
# COMPACT_ATOMS: atom_id res chain seq x y z
N MET A 1 -6.84 -26.47 -23.70
CA MET A 1 -6.71 -26.82 -22.26
C MET A 1 -6.47 -25.54 -21.52
N ARG A 2 -7.43 -25.07 -20.76
CA ARG A 2 -7.34 -23.83 -20.01
C ARG A 2 -6.74 -24.14 -18.65
N GLY A 3 -5.47 -23.77 -18.43
CA GLY A 3 -4.80 -23.90 -17.15
C GLY A 3 -5.15 -22.71 -16.26
N THR A 4 -5.95 -22.93 -15.24
CA THR A 4 -6.22 -21.97 -14.17
C THR A 4 -4.98 -21.94 -13.27
N ILE A 5 -4.20 -20.86 -13.32
CA ILE A 5 -3.09 -20.63 -12.38
C ILE A 5 -3.68 -20.06 -11.10
N LEU A 6 -3.71 -20.90 -10.08
CA LEU A 6 -4.11 -20.55 -8.73
C LEU A 6 -2.92 -19.85 -8.05
N CYS A 7 -3.03 -18.55 -7.81
CA CYS A 7 -2.06 -17.83 -6.96
C CYS A 7 -2.23 -18.30 -5.51
N ALA A 8 -1.40 -19.24 -5.09
CA ALA A 8 -1.33 -19.67 -3.70
C ALA A 8 -0.54 -18.63 -2.89
N VAL A 9 -1.20 -17.96 -1.97
CA VAL A 9 -0.56 -17.15 -0.93
C VAL A 9 -0.03 -18.12 0.12
N LEU A 10 1.28 -18.36 0.14
CA LEU A 10 1.94 -19.19 1.15
C LEU A 10 2.05 -18.44 2.47
N GLY A 11 1.22 -18.82 3.41
CA GLY A 11 1.43 -18.56 4.83
C GLY A 11 2.51 -19.48 5.39
N GLY A 12 3.70 -18.95 5.68
CA GLY A 12 4.78 -19.70 6.31
C GLY A 12 4.52 -19.89 7.80
N LEU A 13 4.30 -21.14 8.21
CA LEU A 13 4.31 -21.60 9.62
C LEU A 13 5.76 -21.95 9.98
N SER A 14 6.38 -21.17 10.86
CA SER A 14 7.56 -21.61 11.61
C SER A 14 7.21 -21.73 13.08
N GLY A 15 7.02 -22.96 13.52
CA GLY A 15 6.90 -23.33 14.92
C GLY A 15 8.26 -23.30 15.61
N ALA A 16 8.39 -22.54 16.69
CA ALA A 16 9.50 -22.65 17.64
C ALA A 16 8.94 -23.15 18.97
N CYS A 17 9.39 -24.32 19.37
CA CYS A 17 9.15 -24.89 20.69
C CYS A 17 9.90 -24.11 21.75
N VAL A 18 9.19 -23.61 22.76
CA VAL A 18 9.77 -23.09 24.01
C VAL A 18 9.42 -24.03 25.15
N ARG A 19 10.43 -24.50 25.84
CA ARG A 19 10.33 -25.27 27.09
C ARG A 19 10.07 -24.34 28.29
N PRO A 20 9.34 -24.78 29.30
CA PRO A 20 9.14 -23.96 30.48
C PRO A 20 10.25 -24.20 31.51
N ASP A 21 10.82 -23.15 32.05
CA ASP A 21 11.68 -23.21 33.24
C ASP A 21 10.95 -22.72 34.49
N LYS A 22 11.29 -23.38 35.55
CA LYS A 22 10.71 -23.51 36.87
C LYS A 22 11.00 -22.29 37.75
N ALA A 23 10.02 -21.85 38.49
CA ALA A 23 10.18 -20.90 39.61
C ALA A 23 10.76 -21.57 40.87
N PRO A 24 11.41 -20.83 41.73
CA PRO A 24 11.43 -21.15 43.17
C PRO A 24 10.65 -20.11 43.99
N ALA A 25 9.95 -20.66 44.95
CA ALA A 25 9.25 -19.93 46.01
C ALA A 25 10.23 -19.56 47.13
N THR A 26 9.99 -18.44 47.78
CA THR A 26 10.37 -18.23 49.19
C THR A 26 9.36 -17.31 49.87
N SER A 27 9.08 -17.72 51.07
CA SER A 27 8.08 -17.31 52.03
C SER A 27 8.51 -16.16 52.96
N ASP A 28 7.46 -15.59 53.60
CA ASP A 28 7.38 -14.95 54.92
C ASP A 28 7.97 -13.56 55.13
N THR A 29 7.34 -12.65 55.81
CA THR A 29 6.66 -12.64 57.11
C THR A 29 5.99 -11.29 57.38
N THR A 30 4.89 -11.34 58.06
CA THR A 30 4.04 -10.38 58.81
C THR A 30 4.70 -9.17 59.46
N ALA A 31 4.10 -7.97 59.34
CA ALA A 31 3.94 -7.04 60.50
C ALA A 31 2.76 -6.07 60.25
N ALA A 32 1.79 -6.13 61.08
CA ALA A 32 0.62 -5.24 61.19
C ALA A 32 0.99 -3.94 61.95
N ARG A 33 0.40 -2.81 61.53
CA ARG A 33 0.23 -1.63 62.35
C ARG A 33 -0.96 -0.75 61.89
N PRO A 34 -1.63 0.00 62.78
CA PRO A 34 -3.07 0.13 62.86
C PRO A 34 -3.68 1.29 62.01
N GLU A 35 -4.98 1.13 61.79
CA GLU A 35 -5.89 2.06 61.13
C GLU A 35 -5.97 3.44 61.81
N THR A 36 -5.96 4.46 60.96
CA THR A 36 -6.49 5.79 61.32
C THR A 36 -7.61 6.08 60.31
N THR A 37 -8.82 6.07 60.78
CA THR A 37 -10.04 6.48 60.08
C THR A 37 -10.02 7.97 59.77
N ALA A 38 -9.92 8.30 58.47
CA ALA A 38 -10.21 9.66 57.97
C ALA A 38 -11.53 9.61 57.21
N ALA A 39 -12.47 10.47 57.60
CA ALA A 39 -13.80 10.58 57.01
C ALA A 39 -13.75 10.94 55.56
N ALA A 40 -14.51 10.20 54.73
CA ALA A 40 -14.67 10.45 53.30
C ALA A 40 -15.52 11.69 53.02
N ALA A 41 -15.00 12.61 52.23
CA ALA A 41 -15.76 13.68 51.64
C ALA A 41 -16.69 13.16 50.52
N PRO A 42 -17.88 13.73 50.30
CA PRO A 42 -18.83 13.25 49.31
C PRO A 42 -18.26 13.46 47.87
N SER A 43 -18.19 12.38 47.13
CA SER A 43 -17.82 12.39 45.72
C SER A 43 -18.86 13.11 44.86
N ALA A 44 -18.40 14.09 44.07
CA ALA A 44 -19.24 14.73 43.06
C ALA A 44 -19.69 13.69 42.00
N PRO A 45 -20.88 13.86 41.39
CA PRO A 45 -21.35 12.95 40.35
C PRO A 45 -20.44 13.02 39.15
N THR A 46 -19.77 11.94 38.83
CA THR A 46 -19.03 11.80 37.57
C THR A 46 -20.02 11.73 36.42
N SER A 47 -19.98 12.74 35.56
CA SER A 47 -20.67 12.67 34.28
C SER A 47 -20.22 11.44 33.50
N PRO A 48 -21.12 10.71 32.82
CA PRO A 48 -20.73 9.57 31.99
C PRO A 48 -19.73 10.05 30.93
N PRO A 49 -18.68 9.26 30.62
CA PRO A 49 -17.74 9.59 29.57
C PRO A 49 -18.50 9.75 28.26
N ALA A 50 -18.17 10.81 27.52
CA ALA A 50 -18.68 11.01 26.17
C ALA A 50 -18.41 9.73 25.35
N PRO A 51 -19.32 9.31 24.48
CA PRO A 51 -19.10 8.13 23.65
C PRO A 51 -17.84 8.35 22.82
N THR A 52 -16.85 7.47 22.96
CA THR A 52 -15.66 7.43 22.14
C THR A 52 -16.13 7.27 20.69
N PRO A 53 -15.75 8.13 19.75
CA PRO A 53 -16.14 7.96 18.36
C PRO A 53 -15.71 6.58 17.89
N SER A 54 -16.59 5.88 17.19
CA SER A 54 -16.31 4.55 16.61
C SER A 54 -15.09 4.70 15.71
N SER A 55 -13.99 4.04 16.05
CA SER A 55 -12.72 4.14 15.33
C SER A 55 -12.68 3.27 14.07
N THR A 56 -13.79 2.65 13.70
CA THR A 56 -13.86 1.69 12.59
C THR A 56 -14.48 2.31 11.36
N ALA A 57 -13.83 2.09 10.20
CA ALA A 57 -14.36 2.47 8.90
C ALA A 57 -15.57 1.61 8.52
N THR A 58 -16.45 2.16 7.66
CA THR A 58 -17.66 1.46 7.18
C THR A 58 -17.57 1.23 5.67
N LYS A 59 -17.79 0.00 5.21
CA LYS A 59 -17.83 -0.31 3.77
C LYS A 59 -19.08 0.29 3.16
N VAL A 60 -18.90 1.13 2.13
CA VAL A 60 -20.01 1.82 1.44
C VAL A 60 -20.31 1.24 0.08
N ALA A 61 -19.31 0.61 -0.59
CA ALA A 61 -19.52 -0.04 -1.88
C ALA A 61 -18.48 -1.15 -2.13
N THR A 62 -18.85 -2.04 -3.06
CA THR A 62 -17.94 -3.04 -3.65
C THR A 62 -18.17 -3.01 -5.16
N VAL A 63 -17.10 -2.72 -5.90
CA VAL A 63 -17.08 -2.67 -7.36
C VAL A 63 -16.44 -3.95 -7.88
N GLN A 64 -17.13 -4.66 -8.76
CA GLN A 64 -16.72 -5.95 -9.33
C GLN A 64 -16.28 -5.79 -10.79
N GLY A 65 -15.67 -6.86 -11.35
CA GLY A 65 -15.39 -6.98 -12.77
C GLY A 65 -13.96 -6.67 -13.18
N PHE A 66 -13.07 -6.41 -12.23
CA PHE A 66 -11.64 -6.23 -12.46
C PHE A 66 -10.90 -7.57 -12.65
N LEU A 67 -9.65 -7.51 -13.08
CA LEU A 67 -8.78 -8.69 -13.23
C LEU A 67 -7.44 -8.45 -12.53
N ALA A 68 -7.33 -8.97 -11.32
CA ALA A 68 -6.20 -8.72 -10.41
C ALA A 68 -5.92 -7.22 -10.26
N PRO A 69 -6.88 -6.42 -9.71
CA PRO A 69 -6.71 -5.00 -9.50
C PRO A 69 -5.61 -4.77 -8.47
N GLU A 70 -4.63 -3.92 -8.81
CA GLU A 70 -3.46 -3.75 -7.97
C GLU A 70 -3.38 -2.37 -7.32
N SER A 71 -3.68 -1.29 -8.06
CA SER A 71 -3.71 0.07 -7.51
C SER A 71 -5.00 0.80 -7.85
N VAL A 72 -5.39 1.75 -7.00
CA VAL A 72 -6.52 2.65 -7.25
C VAL A 72 -6.14 4.08 -6.89
N LEU A 73 -6.41 5.01 -7.80
CA LEU A 73 -6.07 6.42 -7.65
C LEU A 73 -7.29 7.31 -7.88
N HIS A 74 -7.56 8.26 -6.98
CA HIS A 74 -8.59 9.27 -7.16
C HIS A 74 -8.07 10.47 -7.95
N ASP A 75 -8.62 10.70 -9.13
CA ASP A 75 -8.50 11.98 -9.84
C ASP A 75 -9.56 12.94 -9.30
N SER A 76 -9.13 13.86 -8.47
CA SER A 76 -10.02 14.86 -7.86
C SER A 76 -10.54 15.90 -8.86
N THR A 77 -9.89 16.08 -10.00
CA THR A 77 -10.28 17.04 -11.04
C THR A 77 -11.43 16.50 -11.87
N GLN A 78 -11.31 15.27 -12.37
CA GLN A 78 -12.36 14.60 -13.13
C GLN A 78 -13.40 13.92 -12.23
N ASP A 79 -13.12 13.80 -10.94
CA ASP A 79 -13.90 13.09 -9.93
C ASP A 79 -14.19 11.64 -10.31
N ILE A 80 -13.10 10.92 -10.63
CA ILE A 80 -13.11 9.50 -11.01
C ILE A 80 -12.02 8.74 -10.26
N TYR A 81 -12.13 7.42 -10.24
CA TYR A 81 -11.08 6.51 -9.80
C TYR A 81 -10.47 5.80 -11.00
N PHE A 82 -9.14 5.83 -11.12
CA PHE A 82 -8.39 4.92 -11.99
C PHE A 82 -8.04 3.65 -11.22
N VAL A 83 -8.19 2.49 -11.88
CA VAL A 83 -7.83 1.19 -11.30
C VAL A 83 -6.91 0.47 -12.26
N SER A 84 -5.70 0.12 -11.82
CA SER A 84 -4.79 -0.72 -12.59
C SER A 84 -5.17 -2.20 -12.46
N ASN A 85 -5.07 -2.93 -13.56
CA ASN A 85 -5.40 -4.35 -13.63
C ASN A 85 -4.23 -5.13 -14.23
N ILE A 86 -3.63 -6.02 -13.46
CA ILE A 86 -2.52 -6.86 -13.91
C ILE A 86 -2.98 -7.84 -15.00
N ASN A 87 -4.17 -8.43 -14.85
CA ASN A 87 -4.77 -9.38 -15.78
C ASN A 87 -3.87 -10.59 -16.11
N GLY A 88 -3.32 -11.23 -15.10
CA GLY A 88 -2.48 -12.42 -15.28
C GLY A 88 -1.26 -12.44 -14.36
N SER A 89 -0.12 -12.80 -14.91
CA SER A 89 1.13 -12.81 -14.13
C SER A 89 1.69 -11.41 -13.94
N PRO A 90 2.11 -11.03 -12.71
CA PRO A 90 2.59 -9.69 -12.42
C PRO A 90 3.97 -9.36 -13.03
N THR A 91 4.61 -10.34 -13.68
CA THR A 91 5.92 -10.19 -14.36
C THR A 91 5.89 -10.56 -15.83
N ALA A 92 4.75 -11.03 -16.36
CA ALA A 92 4.64 -11.38 -17.76
C ALA A 92 4.55 -10.13 -18.65
N LYS A 93 5.36 -10.11 -19.71
CA LYS A 93 5.28 -9.08 -20.75
C LYS A 93 4.36 -9.55 -21.88
N ASP A 94 3.09 -9.75 -21.54
CA ASP A 94 2.07 -10.36 -22.40
C ASP A 94 1.09 -9.33 -23.01
N ASN A 95 1.30 -8.06 -22.69
CA ASN A 95 0.56 -6.93 -23.26
C ASN A 95 -0.98 -7.04 -23.10
N ASN A 96 -1.43 -7.50 -21.93
CA ASN A 96 -2.84 -7.73 -21.65
C ASN A 96 -3.40 -6.91 -20.48
N GLY A 97 -2.53 -6.15 -19.78
CA GLY A 97 -2.91 -5.28 -18.68
C GLY A 97 -3.81 -4.12 -19.13
N PHE A 98 -4.53 -3.53 -18.20
CA PHE A 98 -5.40 -2.42 -18.52
C PHE A 98 -5.65 -1.49 -17.30
N ILE A 99 -6.11 -0.26 -17.59
CA ILE A 99 -6.57 0.71 -16.59
C ILE A 99 -8.07 0.90 -16.77
N SER A 100 -8.81 0.86 -15.67
CA SER A 100 -10.25 1.11 -15.64
C SER A 100 -10.55 2.50 -15.11
N ARG A 101 -11.70 3.07 -15.53
CA ARG A 101 -12.30 4.28 -14.96
C ARG A 101 -13.58 3.91 -14.21
N VAL A 102 -13.68 4.40 -12.99
CA VAL A 102 -14.79 4.12 -12.08
C VAL A 102 -15.29 5.44 -11.49
N ARG A 103 -16.59 5.64 -11.44
CA ARG A 103 -17.18 6.80 -10.77
C ARG A 103 -17.21 6.62 -9.25
N PRO A 104 -17.27 7.71 -8.49
CA PRO A 104 -17.30 7.63 -7.00
C PRO A 104 -18.55 6.95 -6.43
N ASP A 105 -19.59 6.77 -7.21
CA ASP A 105 -20.78 5.98 -6.88
C ASP A 105 -20.56 4.47 -7.02
N GLY A 106 -19.38 4.05 -7.54
CA GLY A 106 -19.01 2.66 -7.79
C GLY A 106 -19.39 2.14 -9.19
N ALA A 107 -19.99 2.95 -10.06
CA ALA A 107 -20.28 2.54 -11.42
C ALA A 107 -19.00 2.52 -12.27
N VAL A 108 -18.75 1.40 -12.95
CA VAL A 108 -17.64 1.27 -13.92
C VAL A 108 -18.01 2.07 -15.17
N GLU A 109 -17.31 3.19 -15.36
CA GLU A 109 -17.54 4.04 -16.54
C GLU A 109 -16.92 3.44 -17.80
N ASN A 110 -15.68 2.97 -17.68
CA ASN A 110 -14.96 2.27 -18.75
C ASN A 110 -14.00 1.25 -18.14
N LEU A 111 -14.30 -0.03 -18.31
CA LEU A 111 -13.49 -1.11 -17.73
C LEU A 111 -12.09 -1.17 -18.34
N LYS A 112 -11.94 -0.90 -19.63
CA LYS A 112 -10.66 -0.92 -20.35
C LYS A 112 -10.39 0.43 -20.99
N PHE A 113 -10.31 1.46 -20.17
CA PHE A 113 -10.04 2.83 -20.60
C PHE A 113 -8.69 2.95 -21.32
N ILE A 114 -7.66 2.29 -20.77
CA ILE A 114 -6.37 2.08 -21.41
C ILE A 114 -6.13 0.59 -21.44
N GLU A 115 -5.86 0.01 -22.62
CA GLU A 115 -5.73 -1.44 -22.80
C GLU A 115 -4.45 -1.79 -23.56
N GLY A 116 -3.66 -2.70 -23.00
CA GLY A 116 -2.50 -3.28 -23.67
C GLY A 116 -2.91 -3.99 -24.95
N GLY A 117 -2.08 -3.89 -26.00
CA GLY A 117 -2.37 -4.49 -27.30
C GLY A 117 -3.37 -3.72 -28.15
N ARG A 118 -3.88 -2.58 -27.69
CA ARG A 118 -4.86 -1.77 -28.41
C ARG A 118 -4.30 -0.38 -28.70
N SER A 119 -4.62 0.16 -29.87
CA SER A 119 -4.25 1.53 -30.29
C SER A 119 -2.75 1.85 -30.16
N GLY A 120 -1.87 0.85 -30.35
CA GLY A 120 -0.43 1.00 -30.22
C GLY A 120 0.09 1.06 -28.77
N VAL A 121 -0.77 0.89 -27.79
CA VAL A 121 -0.40 0.84 -26.37
C VAL A 121 0.22 -0.53 -26.04
N THR A 122 1.39 -0.51 -25.42
CA THR A 122 1.92 -1.68 -24.69
C THR A 122 1.69 -1.47 -23.22
N LEU A 123 0.97 -2.38 -22.56
CA LEU A 123 0.73 -2.38 -21.12
C LEU A 123 0.65 -3.82 -20.64
N ASN A 124 1.60 -4.24 -19.81
CA ASN A 124 1.77 -5.65 -19.45
C ASN A 124 1.08 -5.98 -18.14
N ALA A 125 1.65 -5.52 -17.03
CA ALA A 125 1.17 -5.78 -15.68
C ALA A 125 1.20 -4.47 -14.86
N PRO A 126 0.29 -3.51 -15.20
CA PRO A 126 0.29 -2.19 -14.54
C PRO A 126 -0.01 -2.33 -13.06
N LYS A 127 0.72 -1.57 -12.26
CA LYS A 127 0.62 -1.54 -10.81
C LYS A 127 0.36 -0.10 -10.34
N GLY A 128 1.28 0.49 -9.60
CA GLY A 128 1.12 1.81 -9.01
C GLY A 128 0.78 2.91 -10.02
N LEU A 129 -0.02 3.85 -9.57
CA LEU A 129 -0.57 4.96 -10.35
C LEU A 129 -0.25 6.29 -9.69
N ALA A 130 0.13 7.30 -10.47
CA ALA A 130 0.26 8.68 -9.99
C ALA A 130 -0.31 9.68 -11.01
N LEU A 131 -0.78 10.83 -10.52
CA LEU A 131 -1.24 11.95 -11.36
C LEU A 131 -0.32 13.15 -11.21
N GLU A 132 0.06 13.73 -12.35
CA GLU A 132 0.74 15.02 -12.44
C GLU A 132 0.00 15.89 -13.45
N GLY A 133 -0.84 16.81 -12.95
CA GLY A 133 -1.76 17.53 -13.82
C GLY A 133 -2.73 16.58 -14.53
N ASP A 134 -2.78 16.66 -15.85
CA ASP A 134 -3.59 15.78 -16.72
C ASP A 134 -2.83 14.50 -17.15
N THR A 135 -1.65 14.22 -16.60
CA THR A 135 -0.85 13.05 -16.93
C THR A 135 -1.02 11.95 -15.90
N LEU A 136 -1.49 10.79 -16.34
CA LEU A 136 -1.54 9.56 -15.55
C LEU A 136 -0.26 8.75 -15.78
N TRP A 137 0.55 8.64 -14.74
CA TRP A 137 1.75 7.82 -14.70
C TRP A 137 1.43 6.42 -14.21
N VAL A 138 1.99 5.40 -14.87
CA VAL A 138 1.72 3.98 -14.59
C VAL A 138 3.03 3.22 -14.51
N ALA A 139 3.27 2.53 -13.40
CA ALA A 139 4.38 1.58 -13.26
C ALA A 139 4.02 0.24 -13.94
N ASP A 140 4.87 -0.24 -14.87
CA ASP A 140 4.64 -1.46 -15.64
C ASP A 140 5.94 -2.27 -15.76
N ILE A 141 6.15 -3.21 -14.85
CA ILE A 141 7.28 -4.15 -14.75
C ILE A 141 8.65 -3.44 -14.66
N ASP A 142 9.17 -2.92 -15.77
CA ASP A 142 10.49 -2.28 -15.87
C ASP A 142 10.45 -0.95 -16.65
N VAL A 143 9.24 -0.46 -16.89
CA VAL A 143 8.99 0.84 -17.54
C VAL A 143 7.94 1.65 -16.77
N VAL A 144 8.02 2.96 -16.88
CA VAL A 144 6.95 3.87 -16.46
C VAL A 144 6.32 4.47 -17.72
N ARG A 145 4.99 4.46 -17.81
CA ARG A 145 4.24 4.99 -18.93
C ARG A 145 3.44 6.21 -18.51
N ALA A 146 3.36 7.18 -19.38
CA ALA A 146 2.54 8.38 -19.22
C ALA A 146 1.37 8.34 -20.20
N PHE A 147 0.18 8.56 -19.69
CA PHE A 147 -1.03 8.64 -20.49
C PHE A 147 -1.75 9.97 -20.21
N ASP A 148 -2.45 10.48 -21.21
CA ASP A 148 -3.43 11.53 -20.98
C ASP A 148 -4.59 10.98 -20.14
N ALA A 149 -4.81 11.56 -18.98
CA ALA A 149 -5.79 11.06 -18.01
C ALA A 149 -7.25 11.20 -18.48
N LYS A 150 -7.53 12.05 -19.48
CA LYS A 150 -8.87 12.28 -20.04
C LYS A 150 -9.19 11.37 -21.20
N THR A 151 -8.18 11.10 -22.05
CA THR A 151 -8.38 10.37 -23.30
C THR A 151 -7.80 8.96 -23.30
N GLY A 152 -6.86 8.67 -22.39
CA GLY A 152 -6.11 7.41 -22.35
C GLY A 152 -5.00 7.32 -23.41
N ALA A 153 -4.73 8.40 -24.14
CA ALA A 153 -3.67 8.42 -25.16
C ALA A 153 -2.29 8.30 -24.51
N LEU A 154 -1.42 7.45 -25.09
CA LEU A 154 -0.03 7.34 -24.66
C LEU A 154 0.73 8.65 -24.97
N ILE A 155 1.36 9.23 -23.96
CA ILE A 155 2.18 10.45 -24.06
C ILE A 155 3.66 10.09 -24.11
N ASP A 156 4.12 9.21 -23.21
CA ASP A 156 5.54 8.94 -23.02
C ASP A 156 5.79 7.54 -22.44
N THR A 157 7.01 7.05 -22.58
CA THR A 157 7.48 5.77 -21.98
C THR A 157 8.93 5.92 -21.54
N VAL A 158 9.17 5.75 -20.23
CA VAL A 158 10.49 5.83 -19.62
C VAL A 158 10.92 4.43 -19.20
N SER A 159 11.96 3.89 -19.84
CA SER A 159 12.49 2.57 -19.51
C SER A 159 13.53 2.64 -18.38
N LEU A 160 13.35 1.83 -17.35
CA LEU A 160 14.25 1.66 -16.21
C LEU A 160 15.05 0.34 -16.32
N ALA A 161 14.79 -0.45 -17.37
CA ALA A 161 15.39 -1.76 -17.58
C ALA A 161 16.93 -1.71 -17.62
N LYS A 162 17.52 -0.66 -18.24
CA LYS A 162 19.00 -0.48 -18.30
C LYS A 162 19.63 -0.22 -16.93
N LEU A 163 18.86 0.25 -15.95
CA LEU A 163 19.28 0.40 -14.57
C LEU A 163 18.96 -0.82 -13.72
N GLY A 164 18.49 -1.89 -14.36
CA GLY A 164 18.22 -3.19 -13.76
C GLY A 164 16.89 -3.25 -13.01
N ALA A 165 15.91 -2.42 -13.36
CA ALA A 165 14.54 -2.56 -12.85
C ALA A 165 13.98 -3.95 -13.14
N VAL A 166 13.33 -4.56 -12.14
CA VAL A 166 12.83 -5.94 -12.19
C VAL A 166 11.33 -6.00 -11.97
N PHE A 167 10.85 -5.26 -10.97
CA PHE A 167 9.46 -5.27 -10.54
C PHE A 167 9.10 -3.90 -9.99
N LEU A 168 8.92 -2.94 -10.92
CA LEU A 168 8.38 -1.63 -10.54
C LEU A 168 7.00 -1.85 -9.95
N ASN A 169 6.80 -1.33 -8.75
CA ASN A 169 5.59 -1.58 -7.99
C ASN A 169 4.75 -0.31 -7.86
N ASP A 170 5.12 0.62 -7.01
CA ASP A 170 4.35 1.83 -6.80
C ASP A 170 5.10 3.08 -7.25
N ILE A 171 4.36 4.16 -7.49
CA ILE A 171 4.86 5.41 -8.05
C ILE A 171 4.19 6.62 -7.39
N VAL A 172 4.98 7.63 -7.06
CA VAL A 172 4.48 8.88 -6.49
C VAL A 172 5.17 10.09 -7.12
N VAL A 173 4.44 11.18 -7.26
CA VAL A 173 5.00 12.49 -7.65
C VAL A 173 5.57 13.17 -6.41
N GLY A 174 6.85 13.53 -6.44
CA GLY A 174 7.52 14.27 -5.38
C GLY A 174 7.29 15.77 -5.46
N LEU A 175 7.74 16.50 -4.44
CA LEU A 175 7.54 17.97 -4.31
C LEU A 175 8.10 18.81 -5.47
N THR A 176 9.03 18.27 -6.25
CA THR A 176 9.68 18.97 -7.36
C THR A 176 9.22 18.48 -8.74
N GLY A 177 8.12 17.73 -8.81
CA GLY A 177 7.62 17.11 -10.05
C GLY A 177 8.43 15.90 -10.51
N ALA A 178 9.42 15.44 -9.75
CA ALA A 178 10.09 14.18 -10.05
C ALA A 178 9.25 13.00 -9.56
N LEU A 179 9.24 11.93 -10.35
CA LEU A 179 8.60 10.67 -9.94
C LEU A 179 9.56 9.84 -9.10
N TYR A 180 9.02 9.16 -8.09
CA TYR A 180 9.73 8.18 -7.29
C TYR A 180 9.00 6.84 -7.39
N ILE A 181 9.73 5.78 -7.73
CA ILE A 181 9.16 4.49 -8.09
C ILE A 181 9.87 3.40 -7.30
N THR A 182 9.12 2.60 -6.56
CA THR A 182 9.66 1.43 -5.87
C THR A 182 9.90 0.29 -6.85
N ASP A 183 11.03 -0.41 -6.66
CA ASP A 183 11.34 -1.68 -7.34
C ASP A 183 11.50 -2.75 -6.26
N THR A 184 10.52 -3.62 -6.14
CA THR A 184 10.48 -4.71 -5.15
C THR A 184 11.57 -5.76 -5.41
N GLY A 185 12.20 -5.75 -6.60
CA GLY A 185 13.32 -6.63 -6.95
C GLY A 185 12.95 -8.11 -7.06
N ILE A 186 11.68 -8.47 -7.16
CA ILE A 186 11.21 -9.85 -7.23
C ILE A 186 10.91 -10.31 -8.67
N ARG A 187 10.98 -11.62 -8.85
CA ARG A 187 10.46 -12.34 -10.04
C ARG A 187 9.75 -13.60 -9.57
N PHE A 188 9.00 -14.20 -10.48
CA PHE A 188 8.43 -15.53 -10.26
C PHE A 188 9.12 -16.51 -11.20
N ASP A 189 9.43 -17.73 -10.68
CA ASP A 189 9.87 -18.83 -11.53
C ASP A 189 8.68 -19.48 -12.25
N ASP A 190 8.97 -20.48 -13.10
CA ASP A 190 7.96 -21.16 -13.93
C ASP A 190 6.90 -21.94 -13.12
N VAL A 191 7.16 -22.18 -11.82
CA VAL A 191 6.23 -22.84 -10.90
C VAL A 191 5.61 -21.87 -9.89
N GLY A 192 5.90 -20.56 -10.00
CA GLY A 192 5.28 -19.50 -9.21
C GLY A 192 6.00 -19.18 -7.90
N ASN A 193 7.22 -19.69 -7.65
CA ASN A 193 7.98 -19.28 -6.49
C ASN A 193 8.53 -17.86 -6.65
N VAL A 194 8.55 -17.11 -5.55
CA VAL A 194 9.14 -15.78 -5.51
C VAL A 194 10.65 -15.87 -5.45
N LEU A 195 11.31 -15.32 -6.45
CA LEU A 195 12.76 -15.09 -6.49
C LEU A 195 13.04 -13.62 -6.18
N HIS A 196 14.23 -13.34 -5.64
CA HIS A 196 14.69 -11.97 -5.36
C HIS A 196 16.05 -11.73 -6.02
N PRO A 197 16.10 -11.55 -7.36
CA PRO A 197 17.35 -11.51 -8.12
C PRO A 197 18.12 -10.20 -8.01
N GLY A 198 17.52 -9.15 -7.51
CA GLY A 198 18.12 -7.83 -7.49
C GLY A 198 18.04 -7.15 -6.13
N PRO A 199 18.79 -6.07 -5.95
CA PRO A 199 18.62 -5.25 -4.75
C PRO A 199 17.29 -4.52 -4.81
N ASP A 200 16.72 -4.25 -3.64
CA ASP A 200 15.61 -3.34 -3.44
C ASP A 200 16.00 -1.91 -3.82
N ARG A 201 15.07 -1.16 -4.44
CA ARG A 201 15.38 0.19 -4.94
C ARG A 201 14.18 1.12 -4.86
N VAL A 202 14.51 2.41 -4.84
CA VAL A 202 13.61 3.47 -5.31
C VAL A 202 14.32 4.18 -6.46
N PHE A 203 13.70 4.22 -7.62
CA PHE A 203 14.15 5.01 -8.75
C PHE A 203 13.58 6.42 -8.68
N ARG A 204 14.28 7.35 -9.30
CA ARG A 204 13.82 8.72 -9.55
C ARG A 204 13.83 8.98 -11.05
N VAL A 205 12.71 9.46 -11.58
CA VAL A 205 12.60 10.01 -12.92
C VAL A 205 12.43 11.53 -12.79
N GLY A 206 13.38 12.30 -13.29
CA GLY A 206 13.30 13.76 -13.27
C GLY A 206 12.25 14.31 -14.25
N PRO A 207 11.85 15.58 -14.13
CA PRO A 207 11.01 16.24 -15.12
C PRO A 207 11.61 16.24 -16.53
N ASP A 208 12.94 16.19 -16.60
CA ASP A 208 13.74 16.04 -17.84
C ASP A 208 13.84 14.59 -18.34
N ARG A 209 13.12 13.67 -17.73
CA ARG A 209 13.17 12.21 -17.99
C ARG A 209 14.50 11.52 -17.63
N ALA A 210 15.42 12.23 -17.01
CA ALA A 210 16.65 11.60 -16.49
C ALA A 210 16.29 10.59 -15.39
N VAL A 211 16.78 9.35 -15.53
CA VAL A 211 16.52 8.27 -14.59
C VAL A 211 17.75 8.03 -13.71
N THR A 212 17.54 7.96 -12.40
CA THR A 212 18.58 7.67 -11.41
C THR A 212 18.09 6.68 -10.37
N GLN A 213 18.99 5.97 -9.72
CA GLN A 213 18.68 5.27 -8.46
C GLN A 213 18.72 6.28 -7.33
N ALA A 214 17.57 6.53 -6.70
CA ALA A 214 17.46 7.45 -5.58
C ALA A 214 18.00 6.81 -4.29
N ILE A 215 17.69 5.53 -4.06
CA ILE A 215 18.20 4.72 -2.96
C ILE A 215 18.16 3.24 -3.35
N ARG A 216 19.07 2.43 -2.80
CA ARG A 216 19.11 0.97 -2.96
C ARG A 216 19.63 0.29 -1.71
N GLY A 217 19.21 -0.94 -1.48
CA GLY A 217 19.72 -1.82 -0.43
C GLY A 217 18.64 -2.54 0.34
N ASP A 218 19.06 -3.58 1.04
CA ASP A 218 18.18 -4.50 1.76
C ASP A 218 17.40 -3.83 2.91
N THR A 219 17.81 -2.64 3.33
CA THR A 219 17.08 -1.82 4.32
C THR A 219 15.73 -1.30 3.82
N LEU A 220 15.41 -1.52 2.53
CA LEU A 220 14.11 -1.21 1.96
C LEU A 220 13.09 -2.36 2.10
N GLY A 221 13.55 -3.59 2.43
CA GLY A 221 12.71 -4.72 2.79
C GLY A 221 11.74 -5.16 1.69
N ARG A 222 12.16 -5.15 0.41
CA ARG A 222 11.30 -5.34 -0.76
C ARG A 222 10.22 -4.27 -0.79
N PRO A 223 10.57 -3.01 -1.15
CA PRO A 223 9.65 -1.89 -1.07
C PRO A 223 8.45 -2.11 -2.00
N ASN A 224 7.26 -1.81 -1.49
CA ASN A 224 6.00 -1.88 -2.22
C ASN A 224 5.41 -0.47 -2.32
N GLY A 225 4.38 -0.14 -1.58
CA GLY A 225 3.76 1.18 -1.60
C GLY A 225 4.73 2.31 -1.24
N ILE A 226 4.57 3.46 -1.91
CA ILE A 226 5.29 4.70 -1.63
C ILE A 226 4.34 5.90 -1.69
N ALA A 227 4.32 6.72 -0.65
CA ALA A 227 3.52 7.95 -0.59
C ALA A 227 4.35 9.16 -0.19
N LEU A 228 3.98 10.33 -0.69
CA LEU A 228 4.56 11.60 -0.24
C LEU A 228 3.89 12.04 1.06
N ASP A 229 4.69 12.28 2.10
CA ASP A 229 4.29 13.08 3.27
C ASP A 229 4.73 14.53 3.04
N PRO A 230 3.83 15.42 2.57
CA PRO A 230 4.20 16.78 2.19
C PRO A 230 4.57 17.63 3.40
N VAL A 231 4.02 17.33 4.58
CA VAL A 231 4.31 18.06 5.82
C VAL A 231 5.70 17.69 6.33
N GLY A 232 6.02 16.40 6.38
CA GLY A 232 7.34 15.91 6.76
C GLY A 232 8.40 16.09 5.67
N LYS A 233 8.00 16.48 4.45
CA LYS A 233 8.85 16.57 3.24
C LYS A 233 9.67 15.31 3.04
N ARG A 234 9.00 14.17 3.11
CA ARG A 234 9.60 12.83 3.06
C ARG A 234 8.68 11.85 2.33
N PHE A 235 9.23 10.74 1.93
CA PHE A 235 8.43 9.61 1.44
C PHE A 235 8.20 8.62 2.56
N ILE A 236 6.99 8.07 2.59
CA ILE A 236 6.65 6.91 3.40
C ILE A 236 6.72 5.70 2.46
N ILE A 237 7.46 4.68 2.83
CA ILE A 237 7.66 3.45 2.06
C ILE A 237 7.24 2.27 2.94
N VAL A 238 6.55 1.29 2.37
CA VAL A 238 6.15 0.09 3.10
C VAL A 238 6.77 -1.16 2.50
N GLU A 239 7.13 -2.10 3.37
CA GLU A 239 7.85 -3.32 3.01
C GLU A 239 6.89 -4.46 2.66
N PHE A 240 7.01 -5.02 1.45
CA PHE A 240 6.34 -6.28 1.11
C PHE A 240 7.02 -7.47 1.82
N GLY A 241 8.34 -7.49 1.85
CA GLY A 241 9.12 -8.60 2.43
C GLY A 241 9.41 -8.47 3.92
N GLY A 242 9.02 -7.36 4.53
CA GLY A 242 9.26 -7.05 5.93
C GLY A 242 8.00 -6.67 6.67
N ARG A 243 8.18 -5.85 7.70
CA ARG A 243 7.08 -5.40 8.56
C ARG A 243 7.22 -3.96 9.05
N TYR A 244 8.09 -3.18 8.39
CA TYR A 244 8.30 -1.80 8.78
C TYR A 244 7.60 -0.84 7.83
N VAL A 245 7.12 0.25 8.41
CA VAL A 245 6.76 1.48 7.71
C VAL A 245 7.97 2.39 7.82
N LEU A 246 8.51 2.78 6.69
CA LEU A 246 9.76 3.51 6.58
C LEU A 246 9.50 4.97 6.20
N ALA A 247 10.35 5.88 6.64
CA ALA A 247 10.42 7.24 6.16
C ALA A 247 11.78 7.51 5.53
N TRP A 248 11.79 8.14 4.37
CA TRP A 248 13.01 8.46 3.65
C TRP A 248 12.92 9.85 3.01
N LYS A 249 14.01 10.61 3.06
CA LYS A 249 14.15 11.88 2.34
C LYS A 249 15.19 11.71 1.23
N PRO A 250 14.97 12.34 0.06
CA PRO A 250 16.00 12.36 -0.98
C PRO A 250 17.33 12.89 -0.45
N GLY A 251 18.39 12.09 -0.63
CA GLY A 251 19.72 12.37 -0.11
C GLY A 251 20.09 11.59 1.16
N ASP A 252 19.12 11.04 1.89
CA ASP A 252 19.42 10.15 3.01
C ASP A 252 20.01 8.83 2.49
N LYS A 253 21.04 8.32 3.18
CA LYS A 253 21.72 7.07 2.81
C LYS A 253 20.90 5.83 3.08
N ALA A 254 19.96 5.91 4.03
CA ALA A 254 19.06 4.83 4.41
C ALA A 254 17.75 5.41 4.94
N PRO A 255 16.62 4.68 4.82
CA PRO A 255 15.37 5.08 5.45
C PRO A 255 15.44 4.87 6.97
N SER A 256 14.58 5.59 7.69
CA SER A 256 14.33 5.39 9.12
C SER A 256 13.02 4.65 9.34
N VAL A 257 12.95 3.80 10.36
CA VAL A 257 11.72 3.12 10.75
C VAL A 257 10.82 4.12 11.51
N VAL A 258 9.59 4.30 11.06
CA VAL A 258 8.58 5.13 11.73
C VAL A 258 7.50 4.32 12.43
N ALA A 259 7.26 3.10 11.97
CA ALA A 259 6.33 2.18 12.61
C ALA A 259 6.66 0.71 12.27
N LYS A 260 6.03 -0.20 13.03
CA LYS A 260 6.08 -1.64 12.81
C LYS A 260 4.66 -2.20 12.80
N GLY A 261 4.38 -3.09 11.86
CA GLY A 261 3.05 -3.68 11.72
C GLY A 261 3.09 -5.19 11.44
N PRO A 262 1.99 -5.75 10.92
CA PRO A 262 1.89 -7.20 10.64
C PRO A 262 2.86 -7.65 9.54
N GLY A 263 3.13 -6.81 8.55
CA GLY A 263 3.97 -7.13 7.38
C GLY A 263 3.16 -7.43 6.13
N GLY A 264 3.85 -7.83 5.04
CA GLY A 264 3.19 -8.10 3.76
C GLY A 264 2.39 -6.89 3.27
N PHE A 265 2.98 -5.70 3.38
CA PHE A 265 2.28 -4.48 3.06
C PHE A 265 2.09 -4.32 1.54
N GLY A 266 0.87 -3.94 1.12
CA GLY A 266 0.52 -3.65 -0.26
C GLY A 266 0.77 -2.19 -0.61
N GLY A 267 0.00 -1.29 -0.05
CA GLY A 267 0.03 0.13 -0.35
C GLY A 267 0.05 1.03 0.87
N VAL A 268 0.31 2.31 0.63
CA VAL A 268 0.32 3.35 1.66
C VAL A 268 -0.22 4.67 1.11
N VAL A 269 -1.05 5.35 1.90
CA VAL A 269 -1.45 6.73 1.63
C VAL A 269 -1.23 7.60 2.86
N VAL A 270 -0.91 8.88 2.64
CA VAL A 270 -0.87 9.89 3.70
C VAL A 270 -2.11 10.76 3.56
N ALA A 271 -3.03 10.65 4.51
CA ALA A 271 -4.32 11.30 4.49
C ALA A 271 -4.64 11.97 5.82
N GLY A 272 -4.88 13.29 5.80
CA GLY A 272 -5.20 14.06 7.02
C GLY A 272 -4.12 13.97 8.11
N GLY A 273 -2.84 13.83 7.72
CA GLY A 273 -1.72 13.66 8.64
C GLY A 273 -1.53 12.24 9.17
N ARG A 274 -2.40 11.30 8.79
CA ARG A 274 -2.31 9.87 9.14
C ARG A 274 -1.62 9.09 8.03
N ILE A 275 -0.82 8.10 8.40
CA ILE A 275 -0.26 7.11 7.47
C ILE A 275 -1.20 5.90 7.50
N LEU A 276 -1.86 5.61 6.38
CA LEU A 276 -2.76 4.47 6.22
C LEU A 276 -2.07 3.40 5.38
N VAL A 277 -2.06 2.15 5.85
CA VAL A 277 -1.31 1.05 5.22
C VAL A 277 -2.18 -0.18 5.10
N SER A 278 -2.21 -0.78 3.92
CA SER A 278 -2.81 -2.10 3.69
C SER A 278 -1.83 -3.22 4.01
N SER A 279 -2.33 -4.32 4.58
CA SER A 279 -1.53 -5.48 4.95
C SER A 279 -2.21 -6.78 4.51
N GLY A 280 -1.53 -7.55 3.67
CA GLY A 280 -1.92 -8.88 3.27
C GLY A 280 -1.71 -9.92 4.38
N ALA A 281 -0.74 -9.70 5.28
CA ALA A 281 -0.41 -10.66 6.33
C ALA A 281 -1.55 -10.88 7.33
N ASP A 282 -2.35 -9.85 7.60
CA ASP A 282 -3.50 -9.94 8.51
C ASP A 282 -4.81 -9.44 7.90
N SER A 283 -4.86 -9.27 6.57
CA SER A 283 -6.05 -8.89 5.81
C SER A 283 -6.70 -7.60 6.33
N SER A 284 -5.88 -6.56 6.56
CA SER A 284 -6.31 -5.33 7.22
C SER A 284 -5.85 -4.06 6.53
N VAL A 285 -6.46 -2.93 6.92
CA VAL A 285 -5.89 -1.60 6.75
C VAL A 285 -5.79 -0.93 8.11
N SER A 286 -4.62 -0.39 8.40
CA SER A 286 -4.31 0.26 9.67
C SER A 286 -3.84 1.70 9.47
N SER A 287 -4.17 2.56 10.44
CA SER A 287 -3.57 3.88 10.61
C SER A 287 -2.35 3.77 11.53
N TYR A 288 -1.32 4.54 11.22
CA TYR A 288 -0.13 4.67 12.06
C TYR A 288 0.03 6.13 12.47
N GLU A 289 -0.24 6.40 13.74
CA GLU A 289 -0.11 7.71 14.36
C GLU A 289 0.95 7.61 15.45
N THR A 290 1.94 8.50 15.45
CA THR A 290 3.03 8.51 16.44
C THR A 290 3.72 7.14 16.65
N GLY A 291 3.78 6.31 15.57
CA GLY A 291 4.34 4.95 15.60
C GLY A 291 3.39 3.86 16.13
N GLN A 292 2.21 4.22 16.59
CA GLN A 292 1.18 3.29 17.10
C GLN A 292 0.27 2.82 15.96
N GLN A 293 0.00 1.52 15.90
CA GLN A 293 -0.94 0.93 14.94
C GLN A 293 -2.37 0.97 15.49
N VAL A 294 -3.29 1.54 14.69
CA VAL A 294 -4.74 1.46 14.93
C VAL A 294 -5.38 0.76 13.74
N LYS A 295 -5.95 -0.41 13.96
CA LYS A 295 -6.63 -1.16 12.90
C LYS A 295 -7.98 -0.52 12.60
N LEU A 296 -8.17 -0.05 11.37
CA LEU A 296 -9.40 0.61 10.90
C LEU A 296 -10.34 -0.35 10.17
N ILE A 297 -9.77 -1.27 9.41
CA ILE A 297 -10.49 -2.21 8.55
C ILE A 297 -9.85 -3.59 8.73
N SER A 298 -10.69 -4.63 8.79
CA SER A 298 -10.27 -6.03 8.87
C SER A 298 -11.11 -6.90 7.93
N GLY A 299 -10.62 -8.11 7.61
CA GLY A 299 -11.33 -9.05 6.76
C GLY A 299 -11.31 -8.71 5.27
N VAL A 300 -10.32 -7.95 4.81
CA VAL A 300 -10.07 -7.66 3.39
C VAL A 300 -8.92 -8.55 2.92
N PRO A 301 -9.17 -9.69 2.26
CA PRO A 301 -8.12 -10.64 1.89
C PRO A 301 -7.28 -10.08 0.75
N GLY A 302 -5.94 -10.02 0.94
CA GLY A 302 -4.99 -9.55 -0.07
C GLY A 302 -5.26 -8.12 -0.55
N PRO A 303 -5.38 -7.15 0.38
CA PRO A 303 -5.53 -5.76 0.00
C PRO A 303 -4.23 -5.30 -0.65
N ALA A 304 -4.33 -4.69 -1.83
CA ALA A 304 -3.19 -4.24 -2.61
C ALA A 304 -2.92 -2.74 -2.37
N ASP A 305 -2.48 -2.00 -3.39
CA ASP A 305 -2.15 -0.60 -3.25
C ASP A 305 -3.41 0.28 -3.15
N ILE A 306 -3.55 0.95 -2.01
CA ILE A 306 -4.75 1.68 -1.61
C ILE A 306 -4.73 3.14 -2.09
N GLY A 307 -5.93 3.66 -2.44
CA GLY A 307 -6.13 5.07 -2.78
C GLY A 307 -6.98 5.81 -1.74
N TYR A 308 -6.93 7.13 -1.79
CA TYR A 308 -7.70 7.99 -0.90
C TYR A 308 -8.49 9.06 -1.67
N ASP A 309 -9.81 9.06 -1.48
CA ASP A 309 -10.71 10.12 -1.95
C ASP A 309 -10.87 11.17 -0.84
N ALA A 310 -10.12 12.25 -0.97
CA ALA A 310 -10.13 13.34 0.01
C ALA A 310 -11.43 14.14 0.01
N LYS A 311 -12.18 14.16 -1.12
CA LYS A 311 -13.47 14.86 -1.18
C LYS A 311 -14.53 14.22 -0.29
N ARG A 312 -14.46 12.89 -0.14
CA ARG A 312 -15.47 12.11 0.57
C ARG A 312 -14.94 11.43 1.83
N ASN A 313 -13.65 11.63 2.17
CA ASN A 313 -12.95 10.93 3.24
C ASN A 313 -13.10 9.40 3.11
N ARG A 314 -12.82 8.89 1.91
CA ARG A 314 -12.98 7.46 1.60
C ARG A 314 -11.65 6.80 1.28
N LEU A 315 -11.50 5.58 1.77
CA LEU A 315 -10.41 4.71 1.39
C LEU A 315 -10.88 3.76 0.28
N LEU A 316 -10.05 3.60 -0.74
CA LEU A 316 -10.27 2.76 -1.90
C LEU A 316 -9.30 1.59 -1.79
N ILE A 317 -9.82 0.35 -1.80
CA ILE A 317 -9.00 -0.84 -1.53
C ILE A 317 -9.16 -1.83 -2.69
N PRO A 318 -8.15 -1.97 -3.56
CA PRO A 318 -8.11 -3.09 -4.49
C PRO A 318 -7.94 -4.40 -3.70
N VAL A 319 -8.77 -5.37 -3.99
CA VAL A 319 -8.71 -6.71 -3.42
C VAL A 319 -8.25 -7.65 -4.53
N LEU A 320 -6.94 -7.79 -4.65
CA LEU A 320 -6.29 -8.43 -5.79
C LEU A 320 -6.84 -9.85 -6.07
N PRO A 321 -6.88 -10.79 -5.10
CA PRO A 321 -7.41 -12.13 -5.37
C PRO A 321 -8.93 -12.15 -5.54
N GLY A 322 -9.61 -11.07 -5.17
CA GLY A 322 -11.07 -10.96 -5.23
C GLY A 322 -11.61 -10.27 -6.47
N ASN A 323 -10.74 -9.80 -7.37
CA ASN A 323 -11.11 -9.09 -8.60
C ASN A 323 -12.12 -7.96 -8.38
N ARG A 324 -11.95 -7.20 -7.27
CA ARG A 324 -12.85 -6.13 -6.87
C ARG A 324 -12.11 -4.96 -6.23
N VAL A 325 -12.76 -3.82 -6.18
CA VAL A 325 -12.37 -2.67 -5.35
C VAL A 325 -13.43 -2.45 -4.30
N GLU A 326 -13.02 -2.33 -3.05
CA GLU A 326 -13.89 -1.97 -1.93
C GLU A 326 -13.72 -0.48 -1.59
N ILE A 327 -14.84 0.22 -1.38
CA ILE A 327 -14.87 1.63 -1.02
C ILE A 327 -15.34 1.72 0.43
N TRP A 328 -14.53 2.36 1.27
CA TRP A 328 -14.76 2.46 2.71
C TRP A 328 -14.82 3.91 3.15
N GLN A 329 -15.85 4.29 3.91
CA GLN A 329 -15.95 5.56 4.59
C GLN A 329 -15.06 5.53 5.82
N LEU A 330 -14.12 6.47 5.93
CA LEU A 330 -13.31 6.65 7.13
C LEU A 330 -14.07 7.44 8.20
N PRO A 331 -13.77 7.20 9.47
CA PRO A 331 -14.36 7.94 10.59
C PRO A 331 -13.94 9.40 10.62
#